data_395c648df70295a6101734e9e169099b
#
_entry.id   395c648df70295a6101734e9e169099b
#
_cell.length_a   1.000
_cell.length_b   1.000
_cell.length_c   1.000
_cell.angle_alpha   90.00
_cell.angle_beta   90.00
_cell.angle_gamma   90.00
#
_symmetry.space_group_name_H-M   'P 1'
#
loop_
_entity.id
_entity.type
_entity.pdbx_description
1 polymer ?
#
loop_
_entity_poly.entity_id
_entity_poly.type
_entity_poly.pdbx_seq_one_letter_code
_entity_poly.pdbx_strand_id
1 'polypeptide(L)'
;MDLRRRLATEALGCGLVVVALEGSHHVAEHLGASATEGRLFMSLSCGAVLACLLWVLRPLSGAHLNPALTFADALGDRTPWREVPLYVLAQLFGSLVGRLVAHRMCNEPLLLTASPPTADGARFLTEMVATFGLLVVVRGCVRTRPSATPLAIAGYVAATVWFTDSRSLANPALVLARAASAHVGVMNPLEVESFVAAQLLGAALAVFLFRWLLGGTPKPVPASDAALETVVFECADAGPAHLAAALFNTLAHPDRARAVVTPPPGATEAGPPLAVDALMRESHLRPAPLRDRGVPASHYVLIEVAGQAPGMDARVRERWSLPALSLTDEAGARALQSALRPRLLQLLARRGWERLHVVSGPAPQGPRALT
;
A
#
# COMPACT_ATOMS: atom_id res chain seq x y z
N MET A 1 -8.93 4.93 11.44
CA MET A 1 -8.09 5.30 12.60
C MET A 1 -7.89 6.80 12.60
N ASP A 2 -7.91 7.47 13.76
CA ASP A 2 -7.74 8.91 13.82
C ASP A 2 -6.30 9.34 13.47
N LEU A 3 -6.09 10.61 13.11
CA LEU A 3 -4.80 11.12 12.66
C LEU A 3 -3.71 10.97 13.73
N ARG A 4 -4.02 11.24 15.02
CA ARG A 4 -3.04 11.15 16.10
C ARG A 4 -2.47 9.75 16.26
N ARG A 5 -3.31 8.73 16.16
CA ARG A 5 -2.88 7.33 16.23
C ARG A 5 -2.06 6.91 15.01
N ARG A 6 -2.41 7.43 13.82
CA ARG A 6 -1.59 7.22 12.61
C ARG A 6 -0.20 7.82 12.77
N LEU A 7 -0.11 9.04 13.27
CA LEU A 7 1.17 9.72 13.52
C LEU A 7 2.03 9.00 14.56
N ALA A 8 1.42 8.53 15.66
CA ALA A 8 2.11 7.72 16.67
C ALA A 8 2.65 6.40 16.07
N THR A 9 1.88 5.78 15.18
CA THR A 9 2.29 4.55 14.46
C THR A 9 3.48 4.82 13.54
N GLU A 10 3.49 5.94 12.80
CA GLU A 10 4.59 6.35 11.95
C GLU A 10 5.87 6.63 12.77
N ALA A 11 5.75 7.35 13.88
CA ALA A 11 6.86 7.63 14.77
C ALA A 11 7.45 6.34 15.37
N LEU A 12 6.59 5.44 15.88
CA LEU A 12 7.03 4.16 16.42
C LEU A 12 7.74 3.30 15.36
N GLY A 13 7.17 3.19 14.16
CA GLY A 13 7.75 2.41 13.08
C GLY A 13 9.09 2.95 12.63
N CYS A 14 9.22 4.26 12.43
CA CYS A 14 10.49 4.90 12.09
C CYS A 14 11.55 4.67 13.18
N GLY A 15 11.17 4.82 14.45
CA GLY A 15 12.08 4.59 15.57
C GLY A 15 12.62 3.16 15.59
N LEU A 16 11.76 2.16 15.45
CA LEU A 16 12.18 0.76 15.45
C LEU A 16 13.03 0.38 14.24
N VAL A 17 12.78 0.95 13.06
CA VAL A 17 13.64 0.77 11.88
C VAL A 17 15.05 1.33 12.16
N VAL A 18 15.16 2.50 12.77
CA VAL A 18 16.46 3.11 13.11
C VAL A 18 17.17 2.32 14.19
N VAL A 19 16.46 1.84 15.21
CA VAL A 19 17.04 0.96 16.24
C VAL A 19 17.64 -0.32 15.61
N ALA A 20 16.91 -0.93 14.66
CA ALA A 20 17.42 -2.12 13.97
C ALA A 20 18.64 -1.79 13.10
N LEU A 21 18.62 -0.68 12.40
CA LEU A 21 19.70 -0.24 11.51
C LEU A 21 20.99 0.09 12.29
N GLU A 22 20.91 1.01 13.22
CA GLU A 22 22.07 1.49 13.98
C GLU A 22 22.51 0.48 15.04
N GLY A 23 21.57 -0.16 15.74
CA GLY A 23 21.89 -1.17 16.75
C GLY A 23 22.61 -2.37 16.18
N SER A 24 22.18 -2.90 15.02
CA SER A 24 22.87 -4.01 14.38
C SER A 24 24.28 -3.65 13.90
N HIS A 25 24.48 -2.40 13.48
CA HIS A 25 25.79 -1.89 13.10
C HIS A 25 26.74 -1.85 14.31
N HIS A 26 26.34 -1.23 15.41
CA HIS A 26 27.15 -1.13 16.62
C HIS A 26 27.43 -2.51 17.24
N VAL A 27 26.46 -3.41 17.29
CA VAL A 27 26.68 -4.79 17.76
C VAL A 27 27.70 -5.51 16.89
N ALA A 28 27.65 -5.35 15.58
CA ALA A 28 28.64 -5.93 14.67
C ALA A 28 30.06 -5.39 14.95
N GLU A 29 30.19 -4.08 15.15
CA GLU A 29 31.48 -3.46 15.52
C GLU A 29 32.03 -4.00 16.87
N HIS A 30 31.17 -4.11 17.89
CA HIS A 30 31.54 -4.67 19.20
C HIS A 30 32.00 -6.16 19.11
N LEU A 31 31.43 -6.91 18.15
CA LEU A 31 31.82 -8.30 17.89
C LEU A 31 33.06 -8.41 17.01
N GLY A 32 33.67 -7.30 16.62
CA GLY A 32 34.87 -7.29 15.77
C GLY A 32 34.60 -7.65 14.31
N ALA A 33 33.36 -7.51 13.85
CA ALA A 33 32.99 -7.79 12.47
C ALA A 33 33.69 -6.82 11.50
N SER A 34 34.05 -7.30 10.33
CA SER A 34 34.56 -6.47 9.24
C SER A 34 33.46 -5.49 8.75
N ALA A 35 33.86 -4.44 8.06
CA ALA A 35 32.91 -3.48 7.47
C ALA A 35 31.88 -4.13 6.54
N THR A 36 32.27 -5.20 5.83
CA THR A 36 31.36 -5.94 4.95
C THR A 36 30.36 -6.77 5.73
N GLU A 37 30.80 -7.46 6.77
CA GLU A 37 29.92 -8.23 7.68
C GLU A 37 28.94 -7.30 8.41
N GLY A 38 29.43 -6.14 8.90
CA GLY A 38 28.57 -5.11 9.51
C GLY A 38 27.47 -4.62 8.55
N ARG A 39 27.81 -4.41 7.28
CA ARG A 39 26.82 -4.10 6.24
C ARG A 39 25.81 -5.23 6.06
N LEU A 40 26.24 -6.49 6.08
CA LEU A 40 25.36 -7.65 5.93
C LEU A 40 24.38 -7.74 7.11
N PHE A 41 24.87 -7.64 8.34
CA PHE A 41 24.02 -7.68 9.54
C PHE A 41 23.01 -6.52 9.55
N MET A 42 23.45 -5.32 9.21
CA MET A 42 22.58 -4.14 9.09
C MET A 42 21.49 -4.34 8.02
N SER A 43 21.88 -4.86 6.84
CA SER A 43 20.94 -5.14 5.73
C SER A 43 19.87 -6.14 6.13
N LEU A 44 20.27 -7.29 6.70
CA LEU A 44 19.36 -8.35 7.12
C LEU A 44 18.46 -7.91 8.27
N SER A 45 19.03 -7.28 9.28
CA SER A 45 18.30 -6.82 10.47
C SER A 45 17.26 -5.77 10.10
N CYS A 46 17.65 -4.75 9.33
CA CYS A 46 16.75 -3.71 8.87
C CYS A 46 15.63 -4.28 7.98
N GLY A 47 15.97 -5.15 7.03
CA GLY A 47 14.99 -5.79 6.16
C GLY A 47 13.99 -6.64 6.95
N ALA A 48 14.44 -7.47 7.87
CA ALA A 48 13.58 -8.32 8.69
C ALA A 48 12.62 -7.50 9.56
N VAL A 49 13.14 -6.49 10.27
CA VAL A 49 12.32 -5.61 11.12
C VAL A 49 11.33 -4.82 10.28
N LEU A 50 11.75 -4.27 9.14
CA LEU A 50 10.87 -3.52 8.25
C LEU A 50 9.74 -4.41 7.71
N ALA A 51 10.00 -5.66 7.33
CA ALA A 51 8.96 -6.60 6.90
C ALA A 51 7.90 -6.81 7.99
N CYS A 52 8.34 -7.07 9.23
CA CYS A 52 7.44 -7.25 10.38
C CYS A 52 6.61 -5.98 10.65
N LEU A 53 7.28 -4.82 10.67
CA LEU A 53 6.61 -3.54 10.91
C LEU A 53 5.58 -3.21 9.82
N LEU A 54 5.91 -3.44 8.57
CA LEU A 54 4.97 -3.21 7.47
C LEU A 54 3.75 -4.13 7.57
N TRP A 55 3.90 -5.40 8.00
CA TRP A 55 2.76 -6.28 8.21
C TRP A 55 1.84 -5.80 9.32
N VAL A 56 2.40 -5.33 10.43
CA VAL A 56 1.64 -4.93 11.62
C VAL A 56 1.09 -3.51 11.49
N LEU A 57 1.90 -2.57 11.00
CA LEU A 57 1.58 -1.13 11.05
C LEU A 57 0.83 -0.63 9.82
N ARG A 58 0.96 -1.31 8.68
CA ARG A 58 0.30 -0.88 7.44
C ARG A 58 -1.22 -0.76 7.54
N PRO A 59 -1.96 -1.65 8.22
CA PRO A 59 -3.39 -1.48 8.44
C PRO A 59 -3.75 -0.30 9.35
N LEU A 60 -2.78 0.21 10.10
CA LEU A 60 -2.99 1.27 11.10
C LEU A 60 -2.76 2.67 10.55
N SER A 61 -1.63 2.91 9.87
CA SER A 61 -1.24 4.24 9.36
C SER A 61 -1.02 4.30 7.85
N GLY A 62 -0.97 3.15 7.19
CA GLY A 62 -0.38 3.02 5.85
C GLY A 62 1.08 2.59 5.90
N ALA A 63 1.74 2.74 7.07
CA ALA A 63 3.14 2.45 7.33
C ALA A 63 4.06 3.03 6.23
N HIS A 64 3.96 4.34 6.02
CA HIS A 64 4.88 5.02 5.10
C HIS A 64 6.31 4.94 5.65
N LEU A 65 6.50 5.24 6.95
CA LEU A 65 7.77 5.20 7.68
C LEU A 65 8.91 5.93 6.95
N ASN A 66 8.55 6.83 6.03
CA ASN A 66 9.48 7.48 5.11
C ASN A 66 8.84 8.73 4.51
N PRO A 67 9.43 9.92 4.66
CA PRO A 67 8.94 11.15 4.05
C PRO A 67 8.82 11.12 2.52
N ALA A 68 9.72 10.41 1.82
CA ALA A 68 9.66 10.28 0.37
C ALA A 68 8.44 9.46 -0.08
N LEU A 69 8.06 8.42 0.69
CA LEU A 69 6.83 7.67 0.45
C LEU A 69 5.59 8.53 0.74
N THR A 70 5.60 9.28 1.85
CA THR A 70 4.51 10.18 2.21
C THR A 70 4.29 11.25 1.14
N PHE A 71 5.38 11.87 0.66
CA PHE A 71 5.37 12.83 -0.44
C PHE A 71 4.83 12.19 -1.74
N ALA A 72 5.34 11.01 -2.12
CA ALA A 72 4.88 10.30 -3.31
C ALA A 72 3.40 9.91 -3.23
N ASP A 73 2.92 9.57 -2.03
CA ASP A 73 1.52 9.21 -1.82
C ASP A 73 0.62 10.44 -1.93
N ALA A 74 1.04 11.57 -1.39
CA ALA A 74 0.34 12.86 -1.56
C ALA A 74 0.36 13.34 -3.03
N LEU A 75 1.51 13.23 -3.71
CA LEU A 75 1.60 13.53 -5.14
C LEU A 75 0.71 12.61 -5.99
N GLY A 76 0.41 11.40 -5.51
CA GLY A 76 -0.53 10.46 -6.11
C GLY A 76 -1.98 10.63 -5.66
N ASP A 77 -2.34 11.74 -4.99
CA ASP A 77 -3.66 12.08 -4.49
C ASP A 77 -4.27 11.07 -3.49
N ARG A 78 -3.41 10.34 -2.75
CA ARG A 78 -3.84 9.34 -1.77
C ARG A 78 -3.79 9.86 -0.34
N THR A 79 -2.79 10.68 -0.01
CA THR A 79 -2.65 11.35 1.28
C THR A 79 -2.94 12.84 1.10
N PRO A 80 -3.82 13.45 1.91
CA PRO A 80 -4.07 14.89 1.84
C PRO A 80 -2.80 15.69 2.15
N TRP A 81 -2.49 16.69 1.33
CA TRP A 81 -1.30 17.54 1.49
C TRP A 81 -1.19 18.20 2.88
N ARG A 82 -2.33 18.50 3.52
CA ARG A 82 -2.37 19.06 4.89
C ARG A 82 -1.85 18.09 5.96
N GLU A 83 -1.86 16.77 5.68
CA GLU A 83 -1.36 15.75 6.61
C GLU A 83 0.14 15.47 6.42
N VAL A 84 0.70 15.79 5.26
CA VAL A 84 2.10 15.51 4.92
C VAL A 84 3.09 16.09 5.94
N PRO A 85 3.01 17.38 6.35
CA PRO A 85 3.94 17.92 7.33
C PRO A 85 3.87 17.18 8.67
N LEU A 86 2.68 16.77 9.11
CA LEU A 86 2.50 16.05 10.37
C LEU A 86 3.11 14.64 10.30
N TYR A 87 2.93 13.93 9.19
CA TYR A 87 3.58 12.64 8.95
C TYR A 87 5.10 12.77 8.97
N VAL A 88 5.64 13.74 8.24
CA VAL A 88 7.08 14.01 8.18
C VAL A 88 7.63 14.30 9.58
N LEU A 89 6.98 15.17 10.35
CA LEU A 89 7.39 15.48 11.72
C LEU A 89 7.36 14.25 12.63
N ALA A 90 6.33 13.40 12.55
CA ALA A 90 6.24 12.17 13.30
C ALA A 90 7.35 11.18 12.93
N GLN A 91 7.63 11.02 11.65
CA GLN A 91 8.69 10.16 11.12
C GLN A 91 10.08 10.66 11.55
N LEU A 92 10.34 11.96 11.48
CA LEU A 92 11.57 12.57 11.96
C LEU A 92 11.76 12.39 13.47
N PHE A 93 10.73 12.70 14.26
CA PHE A 93 10.76 12.49 15.70
C PHE A 93 11.04 11.04 16.07
N GLY A 94 10.33 10.10 15.45
CA GLY A 94 10.54 8.66 15.68
C GLY A 94 11.96 8.24 15.30
N SER A 95 12.48 8.68 14.16
CA SER A 95 13.83 8.37 13.72
C SER A 95 14.90 8.91 14.67
N LEU A 96 14.73 10.14 15.16
CA LEU A 96 15.65 10.74 16.13
C LEU A 96 15.64 9.99 17.47
N VAL A 97 14.45 9.69 18.00
CA VAL A 97 14.31 8.92 19.23
C VAL A 97 14.89 7.51 19.06
N GLY A 98 14.60 6.84 17.94
CA GLY A 98 15.15 5.52 17.63
C GLY A 98 16.68 5.52 17.60
N ARG A 99 17.30 6.56 17.04
CA ARG A 99 18.75 6.73 17.05
C ARG A 99 19.32 6.89 18.46
N LEU A 100 18.73 7.76 19.27
CA LEU A 100 19.13 7.95 20.66
C LEU A 100 19.00 6.64 21.46
N VAL A 101 17.95 5.88 21.24
CA VAL A 101 17.75 4.56 21.87
C VAL A 101 18.83 3.58 21.42
N ALA A 102 19.13 3.48 20.13
CA ALA A 102 20.16 2.59 19.61
C ALA A 102 21.54 2.88 20.21
N HIS A 103 21.94 4.16 20.28
CA HIS A 103 23.20 4.57 20.90
C HIS A 103 23.23 4.19 22.39
N ARG A 104 22.14 4.41 23.13
CA ARG A 104 22.05 4.03 24.55
C ARG A 104 22.11 2.51 24.77
N MET A 105 21.49 1.74 23.89
CA MET A 105 21.53 0.27 23.96
C MET A 105 22.94 -0.30 23.77
N CYS A 106 23.75 0.37 22.94
CA CYS A 106 25.11 -0.07 22.62
C CYS A 106 26.21 0.66 23.43
N ASN A 107 25.85 1.51 24.38
CA ASN A 107 26.78 2.39 25.14
C ASN A 107 27.60 3.33 24.24
N GLU A 108 27.06 3.67 23.07
CA GLU A 108 27.69 4.61 22.15
C GLU A 108 27.44 6.07 22.58
N PRO A 109 28.38 6.99 22.26
CA PRO A 109 28.16 8.40 22.49
C PRO A 109 26.92 8.89 21.74
N LEU A 110 26.10 9.73 22.38
CA LEU A 110 24.92 10.33 21.74
C LEU A 110 25.29 11.28 20.60
N LEU A 111 26.49 11.82 20.65
CA LEU A 111 27.03 12.76 19.66
C LEU A 111 28.30 12.13 19.07
N LEU A 112 28.23 11.74 17.80
CA LEU A 112 29.37 11.21 17.07
C LEU A 112 30.16 12.32 16.38
N THR A 113 31.48 12.13 16.28
CA THR A 113 32.33 13.01 15.45
C THR A 113 32.13 12.72 13.97
N ALA A 114 32.13 13.79 13.17
CA ALA A 114 31.87 13.71 11.74
C ALA A 114 32.96 13.01 10.94
N SER A 115 32.52 12.30 9.91
CA SER A 115 33.37 12.04 8.75
C SER A 115 33.36 13.25 7.79
N PRO A 116 34.46 13.55 7.07
CA PRO A 116 34.47 14.65 6.13
C PRO A 116 33.39 14.52 5.06
N PRO A 117 32.75 15.62 4.66
CA PRO A 117 31.68 15.61 3.68
C PRO A 117 32.22 15.22 2.30
N THR A 118 31.50 14.36 1.62
CA THR A 118 31.78 13.97 0.23
C THR A 118 30.49 14.05 -0.59
N ALA A 119 29.91 15.27 -0.66
CA ALA A 119 28.82 15.49 -1.59
C ALA A 119 29.38 15.48 -3.02
N ASP A 120 29.03 14.46 -3.80
CA ASP A 120 29.32 14.38 -5.22
C ASP A 120 28.07 14.01 -6.02
N GLY A 121 28.14 14.24 -7.34
CA GLY A 121 27.03 13.92 -8.25
C GLY A 121 26.68 12.43 -8.28
N ALA A 122 27.62 11.53 -7.98
CA ALA A 122 27.39 10.11 -7.94
C ALA A 122 26.49 9.73 -6.76
N ARG A 123 26.71 10.32 -5.59
CA ARG A 123 25.86 10.10 -4.41
C ARG A 123 24.45 10.65 -4.60
N PHE A 124 24.31 11.82 -5.23
CA PHE A 124 22.99 12.34 -5.62
C PHE A 124 22.25 11.34 -6.51
N LEU A 125 22.92 10.83 -7.54
CA LEU A 125 22.34 9.88 -8.47
C LEU A 125 21.95 8.57 -7.78
N THR A 126 22.79 8.02 -6.89
CA THR A 126 22.48 6.78 -6.17
C THR A 126 21.28 6.93 -5.27
N GLU A 127 21.12 8.03 -4.55
CA GLU A 127 19.95 8.32 -3.72
C GLU A 127 18.68 8.45 -4.56
N MET A 128 18.76 9.17 -5.68
CA MET A 128 17.65 9.32 -6.60
C MET A 128 17.20 7.97 -7.17
N VAL A 129 18.14 7.14 -7.64
CA VAL A 129 17.85 5.80 -8.21
C VAL A 129 17.30 4.86 -7.14
N ALA A 130 17.87 4.85 -5.93
CA ALA A 130 17.40 4.01 -4.83
C ALA A 130 15.95 4.36 -4.45
N THR A 131 15.63 5.65 -4.34
CA THR A 131 14.29 6.09 -3.99
C THR A 131 13.30 5.87 -5.13
N PHE A 132 13.70 6.14 -6.37
CA PHE A 132 12.90 5.83 -7.55
C PHE A 132 12.52 4.34 -7.56
N GLY A 133 13.49 3.44 -7.43
CA GLY A 133 13.25 2.00 -7.43
C GLY A 133 12.39 1.53 -6.25
N LEU A 134 12.58 2.12 -5.05
CA LEU A 134 11.71 1.86 -3.90
C LEU A 134 10.24 2.17 -4.24
N LEU A 135 9.97 3.33 -4.83
CA LEU A 135 8.61 3.72 -5.21
C LEU A 135 8.04 2.86 -6.35
N VAL A 136 8.90 2.40 -7.28
CA VAL A 136 8.51 1.42 -8.31
C VAL A 136 8.04 0.13 -7.65
N VAL A 137 8.80 -0.40 -6.70
CA VAL A 137 8.43 -1.61 -5.93
C VAL A 137 7.13 -1.39 -5.16
N VAL A 138 7.02 -0.31 -4.39
CA VAL A 138 5.82 0.02 -3.61
C VAL A 138 4.58 0.09 -4.50
N ARG A 139 4.62 0.92 -5.54
CA ARG A 139 3.47 1.14 -6.42
C ARG A 139 3.11 -0.09 -7.25
N GLY A 140 4.12 -0.82 -7.71
CA GLY A 140 3.95 -2.07 -8.42
C GLY A 140 3.28 -3.13 -7.56
N CYS A 141 3.84 -3.41 -6.38
CA CYS A 141 3.32 -4.44 -5.48
C CYS A 141 1.95 -4.12 -4.91
N VAL A 142 1.71 -2.87 -4.48
CA VAL A 142 0.39 -2.45 -4.00
C VAL A 142 -0.70 -2.73 -5.02
N ARG A 143 -0.39 -2.61 -6.30
CA ARG A 143 -1.34 -2.80 -7.39
C ARG A 143 -1.50 -4.26 -7.81
N THR A 144 -0.40 -5.01 -7.91
CA THR A 144 -0.39 -6.34 -8.51
C THR A 144 -0.44 -7.47 -7.48
N ARG A 145 0.26 -7.30 -6.36
CA ARG A 145 0.39 -8.30 -5.28
C ARG A 145 0.43 -7.64 -3.90
N PRO A 146 -0.71 -7.12 -3.41
CA PRO A 146 -0.77 -6.38 -2.14
C PRO A 146 -0.24 -7.16 -0.93
N SER A 147 -0.42 -8.48 -0.89
CA SER A 147 0.06 -9.36 0.19
C SER A 147 1.59 -9.50 0.22
N ALA A 148 2.26 -9.39 -0.93
CA ALA A 148 3.71 -9.47 -1.04
C ALA A 148 4.41 -8.12 -0.74
N THR A 149 3.66 -7.02 -0.67
CA THR A 149 4.21 -5.66 -0.51
C THR A 149 5.18 -5.53 0.68
N PRO A 150 4.89 -6.05 1.89
CA PRO A 150 5.81 -5.94 3.02
C PRO A 150 7.17 -6.55 2.74
N LEU A 151 7.20 -7.77 2.20
CA LEU A 151 8.45 -8.46 1.85
C LEU A 151 9.19 -7.80 0.70
N ALA A 152 8.47 -7.35 -0.34
CA ALA A 152 9.08 -6.70 -1.48
C ALA A 152 9.74 -5.36 -1.10
N ILE A 153 9.08 -4.54 -0.28
CA ILE A 153 9.65 -3.30 0.24
C ILE A 153 10.87 -3.59 1.11
N ALA A 154 10.73 -4.50 2.07
CA ALA A 154 11.80 -4.86 2.99
C ALA A 154 13.03 -5.42 2.27
N GLY A 155 12.81 -6.32 1.30
CA GLY A 155 13.88 -6.87 0.46
C GLY A 155 14.56 -5.81 -0.39
N TYR A 156 13.81 -4.89 -0.98
CA TYR A 156 14.40 -3.79 -1.74
C TYR A 156 15.22 -2.85 -0.84
N VAL A 157 14.68 -2.46 0.32
CA VAL A 157 15.40 -1.62 1.29
C VAL A 157 16.68 -2.30 1.77
N ALA A 158 16.62 -3.61 2.09
CA ALA A 158 17.82 -4.38 2.43
C ALA A 158 18.86 -4.36 1.28
N ALA A 159 18.40 -4.46 0.03
CA ALA A 159 19.29 -4.42 -1.13
C ALA A 159 19.93 -3.03 -1.34
N THR A 160 19.26 -1.91 -0.98
CA THR A 160 19.83 -0.57 -1.16
C THR A 160 21.14 -0.38 -0.40
N VAL A 161 21.34 -1.06 0.73
CA VAL A 161 22.58 -1.05 1.51
C VAL A 161 23.80 -1.45 0.67
N TRP A 162 23.60 -2.25 -0.38
CA TRP A 162 24.65 -2.83 -1.21
C TRP A 162 25.00 -2.03 -2.46
N PHE A 163 24.11 -1.16 -2.91
CA PHE A 163 24.38 -0.34 -4.09
C PHE A 163 24.32 1.17 -3.82
N THR A 164 24.05 1.58 -2.57
CA THR A 164 24.20 2.96 -2.11
C THR A 164 25.29 3.06 -1.06
N ASP A 165 26.03 4.16 -1.03
CA ASP A 165 27.10 4.38 -0.04
C ASP A 165 26.61 5.17 1.18
N SER A 166 25.39 5.71 1.12
CA SER A 166 24.88 6.69 2.09
C SER A 166 24.32 6.08 3.38
N ARG A 167 23.95 4.80 3.38
CA ARG A 167 23.18 4.14 4.45
C ARG A 167 21.85 4.87 4.76
N SER A 168 21.34 5.66 3.83
CA SER A 168 20.10 6.44 4.02
C SER A 168 18.84 5.63 3.85
N LEU A 169 18.94 4.44 3.25
CA LEU A 169 17.84 3.54 2.88
C LEU A 169 16.76 4.26 2.04
N ALA A 170 17.15 5.23 1.20
CA ALA A 170 16.25 6.04 0.41
C ALA A 170 15.16 6.75 1.27
N ASN A 171 15.56 7.24 2.45
CA ASN A 171 14.63 7.76 3.45
C ASN A 171 15.11 9.10 4.04
N PRO A 172 14.43 10.22 3.72
CA PRO A 172 14.81 11.53 4.25
C PRO A 172 14.81 11.61 5.79
N ALA A 173 13.95 10.86 6.48
CA ALA A 173 13.90 10.89 7.94
C ALA A 173 15.19 10.33 8.56
N LEU A 174 15.78 9.31 7.94
CA LEU A 174 17.07 8.75 8.40
C LEU A 174 18.21 9.72 8.15
N VAL A 175 18.23 10.37 6.98
CA VAL A 175 19.25 11.40 6.67
C VAL A 175 19.21 12.54 7.69
N LEU A 176 18.02 13.08 7.93
CA LEU A 176 17.82 14.21 8.85
C LEU A 176 18.06 13.81 10.32
N ALA A 177 17.66 12.62 10.75
CA ALA A 177 17.95 12.14 12.11
C ALA A 177 19.45 11.96 12.36
N ARG A 178 20.20 11.50 11.36
CA ARG A 178 21.67 11.41 11.43
C ARG A 178 22.32 12.78 11.48
N ALA A 179 21.85 13.72 10.67
CA ALA A 179 22.34 15.09 10.69
C ALA A 179 22.08 15.82 12.01
N ALA A 180 20.89 15.63 12.61
CA ALA A 180 20.49 16.28 13.86
C ALA A 180 21.20 15.74 15.10
N SER A 181 21.71 14.51 15.07
CA SER A 181 22.46 13.88 16.19
C SER A 181 23.96 14.06 16.09
N ALA A 182 24.43 14.70 15.04
CA ALA A 182 25.84 14.99 14.84
C ALA A 182 26.22 16.32 15.51
N HIS A 183 27.49 16.44 15.98
CA HIS A 183 28.02 17.75 16.36
C HIS A 183 28.01 18.70 15.17
N VAL A 184 27.88 20.00 15.43
CA VAL A 184 27.99 21.06 14.41
C VAL A 184 29.27 20.81 13.59
N GLY A 185 29.12 20.49 12.28
CA GLY A 185 30.22 20.18 11.37
C GLY A 185 30.34 18.74 10.90
N VAL A 186 29.45 17.84 11.35
CA VAL A 186 29.50 16.38 11.05
C VAL A 186 28.92 16.03 9.71
N MET A 187 27.84 16.68 9.33
CA MET A 187 27.25 16.52 8.01
C MET A 187 27.12 17.93 7.39
N ASN A 188 27.70 18.13 6.24
CA ASN A 188 27.56 19.40 5.54
C ASN A 188 26.05 19.62 5.24
N PRO A 189 25.45 20.76 5.60
CA PRO A 189 24.06 21.05 5.25
C PRO A 189 23.74 20.82 3.77
N LEU A 190 24.66 21.13 2.87
CA LEU A 190 24.52 20.89 1.43
C LEU A 190 24.42 19.40 1.07
N GLU A 191 25.06 18.51 1.84
CA GLU A 191 24.94 17.06 1.63
C GLU A 191 23.55 16.56 2.04
N VAL A 192 23.02 17.04 3.16
CA VAL A 192 21.67 16.73 3.63
C VAL A 192 20.62 17.21 2.63
N GLU A 193 20.74 18.46 2.18
CA GLU A 193 19.83 19.05 1.19
C GLU A 193 19.89 18.27 -0.13
N SER A 194 21.11 17.92 -0.58
CA SER A 194 21.34 17.14 -1.80
C SER A 194 20.67 15.78 -1.73
N PHE A 195 20.82 15.05 -0.62
CA PHE A 195 20.20 13.73 -0.47
C PHE A 195 18.68 13.79 -0.41
N VAL A 196 18.13 14.72 0.37
CA VAL A 196 16.69 14.92 0.46
C VAL A 196 16.11 15.31 -0.90
N ALA A 197 16.77 16.23 -1.62
CA ALA A 197 16.34 16.62 -2.97
C ALA A 197 16.37 15.44 -3.96
N ALA A 198 17.45 14.64 -3.94
CA ALA A 198 17.59 13.45 -4.78
C ALA A 198 16.49 12.43 -4.51
N GLN A 199 16.19 12.16 -3.24
CA GLN A 199 15.15 11.24 -2.81
C GLN A 199 13.76 11.72 -3.22
N LEU A 200 13.44 13.00 -3.04
CA LEU A 200 12.14 13.56 -3.46
C LEU A 200 12.01 13.58 -4.99
N LEU A 201 13.09 13.87 -5.72
CA LEU A 201 13.10 13.78 -7.18
C LEU A 201 12.86 12.35 -7.66
N GLY A 202 13.57 11.36 -7.10
CA GLY A 202 13.36 9.95 -7.40
C GLY A 202 11.93 9.50 -7.14
N ALA A 203 11.35 9.95 -6.02
CA ALA A 203 9.96 9.68 -5.67
C ALA A 203 8.98 10.29 -6.70
N ALA A 204 9.18 11.54 -7.10
CA ALA A 204 8.36 12.22 -8.09
C ALA A 204 8.42 11.51 -9.46
N LEU A 205 9.64 11.16 -9.93
CA LEU A 205 9.84 10.45 -11.19
C LEU A 205 9.10 9.11 -11.21
N ALA A 206 9.12 8.35 -10.11
CA ALA A 206 8.37 7.10 -10.01
C ALA A 206 6.85 7.33 -10.07
N VAL A 207 6.33 8.38 -9.43
CA VAL A 207 4.91 8.72 -9.51
C VAL A 207 4.51 9.07 -10.94
N PHE A 208 5.28 9.89 -11.63
CA PHE A 208 5.00 10.28 -13.02
C PHE A 208 5.12 9.09 -13.97
N LEU A 209 6.12 8.22 -13.79
CA LEU A 209 6.24 6.97 -14.55
C LEU A 209 4.96 6.12 -14.41
N PHE A 210 4.49 5.89 -13.19
CA PHE A 210 3.27 5.09 -12.98
C PHE A 210 2.02 5.79 -13.50
N ARG A 211 1.92 7.11 -13.41
CA ARG A 211 0.83 7.85 -14.07
C ARG A 211 0.84 7.64 -15.59
N TRP A 212 2.01 7.67 -16.21
CA TRP A 212 2.16 7.43 -17.65
C TRP A 212 1.88 5.98 -18.02
N LEU A 213 2.48 5.00 -17.33
CA LEU A 213 2.28 3.56 -17.59
C LEU A 213 0.82 3.13 -17.45
N LEU A 214 0.06 3.80 -16.59
CA LEU A 214 -1.31 3.44 -16.30
C LEU A 214 -2.34 4.27 -17.07
N GLY A 215 -1.89 5.09 -18.03
CA GLY A 215 -2.75 5.86 -18.91
C GLY A 215 -3.50 7.01 -18.24
N GLY A 216 -2.90 7.64 -17.24
CA GLY A 216 -3.47 8.75 -16.48
C GLY A 216 -4.42 8.28 -15.36
N THR A 217 -4.24 8.79 -14.15
CA THR A 217 -5.26 8.64 -13.11
C THR A 217 -6.47 9.47 -13.49
N PRO A 218 -7.69 8.96 -13.35
CA PRO A 218 -8.87 9.80 -13.41
C PRO A 218 -8.68 10.95 -12.41
N LYS A 219 -8.92 12.20 -12.84
CA LYS A 219 -8.92 13.35 -11.92
C LYS A 219 -9.80 13.01 -10.73
N PRO A 220 -9.38 13.25 -9.48
CA PRO A 220 -10.28 13.19 -8.35
C PRO A 220 -11.42 14.16 -8.62
N VAL A 221 -12.62 13.65 -8.71
CA VAL A 221 -13.81 14.52 -8.72
C VAL A 221 -13.82 15.19 -7.35
N PRO A 222 -13.87 16.53 -7.28
CA PRO A 222 -13.95 17.24 -6.00
C PRO A 222 -15.11 16.68 -5.18
N ALA A 223 -14.91 16.49 -3.88
CA ALA A 223 -15.88 15.91 -2.96
C ALA A 223 -17.02 16.85 -2.57
N SER A 224 -17.34 17.86 -3.39
CA SER A 224 -18.47 18.75 -3.23
C SER A 224 -19.49 18.48 -4.34
N ASP A 225 -20.67 18.04 -3.95
CA ASP A 225 -21.91 17.91 -4.76
C ASP A 225 -22.03 16.75 -5.77
N ALA A 226 -21.15 15.78 -5.79
CA ALA A 226 -21.40 14.58 -6.59
C ALA A 226 -22.41 13.67 -5.87
N ALA A 227 -23.60 13.54 -6.43
CA ALA A 227 -24.59 12.57 -6.00
C ALA A 227 -23.95 11.18 -5.95
N LEU A 228 -24.25 10.42 -4.87
CA LEU A 228 -23.76 9.05 -4.67
C LEU A 228 -24.00 8.21 -5.93
N GLU A 229 -22.93 7.78 -6.60
CA GLU A 229 -23.06 7.00 -7.82
C GLU A 229 -23.55 5.58 -7.52
N THR A 230 -24.55 5.14 -8.24
CA THR A 230 -25.11 3.79 -8.09
C THR A 230 -24.64 2.90 -9.25
N VAL A 231 -23.87 1.84 -8.92
CA VAL A 231 -23.40 0.83 -9.86
C VAL A 231 -24.30 -0.38 -9.80
N VAL A 232 -24.80 -0.82 -10.93
CA VAL A 232 -25.67 -2.00 -11.04
C VAL A 232 -24.86 -3.16 -11.58
N PHE A 233 -24.82 -4.27 -10.84
CA PHE A 233 -24.32 -5.53 -11.32
C PHE A 233 -25.48 -6.42 -11.74
N GLU A 234 -25.40 -6.96 -12.95
CA GLU A 234 -26.38 -7.85 -13.54
C GLU A 234 -25.69 -9.10 -14.08
N CYS A 235 -26.29 -10.27 -13.87
CA CYS A 235 -25.85 -11.53 -14.41
C CYS A 235 -27.07 -12.45 -14.60
N ALA A 236 -27.00 -13.38 -15.55
CA ALA A 236 -28.04 -14.40 -15.74
C ALA A 236 -28.18 -15.33 -14.53
N ASP A 237 -27.09 -15.53 -13.78
CA ASP A 237 -27.06 -16.20 -12.48
C ASP A 237 -26.88 -15.17 -11.36
N ALA A 238 -27.59 -15.33 -10.26
CA ALA A 238 -27.56 -14.41 -9.13
C ALA A 238 -26.18 -14.36 -8.44
N GLY A 239 -25.43 -15.47 -8.40
CA GLY A 239 -24.18 -15.61 -7.65
C GLY A 239 -23.12 -14.57 -8.02
N PRO A 240 -22.70 -14.48 -9.30
CA PRO A 240 -21.68 -13.52 -9.71
C PRO A 240 -22.04 -12.05 -9.45
N ALA A 241 -23.30 -11.66 -9.67
CA ALA A 241 -23.74 -10.30 -9.42
C ALA A 241 -23.73 -9.94 -7.93
N HIS A 242 -24.21 -10.84 -7.07
CA HIS A 242 -24.20 -10.64 -5.61
C HIS A 242 -22.77 -10.55 -5.06
N LEU A 243 -21.87 -11.43 -5.47
CA LEU A 243 -20.48 -11.40 -5.01
C LEU A 243 -19.74 -10.15 -5.52
N ALA A 244 -19.96 -9.76 -6.79
CA ALA A 244 -19.38 -8.56 -7.35
C ALA A 244 -19.84 -7.30 -6.61
N ALA A 245 -21.13 -7.18 -6.33
CA ALA A 245 -21.69 -6.02 -5.63
C ALA A 245 -21.24 -5.96 -4.16
N ALA A 246 -21.16 -7.11 -3.47
CA ALA A 246 -20.66 -7.18 -2.10
C ALA A 246 -19.18 -6.80 -1.99
N LEU A 247 -18.35 -7.32 -2.90
CA LEU A 247 -16.93 -6.95 -3.00
C LEU A 247 -16.78 -5.47 -3.36
N PHE A 248 -17.57 -4.96 -4.31
CA PHE A 248 -17.55 -3.54 -4.68
C PHE A 248 -17.84 -2.66 -3.46
N ASN A 249 -18.92 -2.93 -2.72
CA ASN A 249 -19.31 -2.14 -1.54
C ASN A 249 -18.28 -2.20 -0.41
N THR A 250 -17.46 -3.25 -0.38
CA THR A 250 -16.35 -3.37 0.57
C THR A 250 -15.14 -2.55 0.14
N LEU A 251 -14.86 -2.49 -1.16
CA LEU A 251 -13.68 -1.85 -1.74
C LEU A 251 -13.91 -0.37 -2.12
N ALA A 252 -15.16 0.01 -2.42
CA ALA A 252 -15.52 1.37 -2.78
C ALA A 252 -15.62 2.30 -1.58
N HIS A 253 -15.37 3.60 -1.81
CA HIS A 253 -15.63 4.64 -0.82
C HIS A 253 -17.15 4.82 -0.65
N PRO A 254 -17.72 4.68 0.57
CA PRO A 254 -19.17 4.64 0.78
C PRO A 254 -19.91 5.93 0.39
N ASP A 255 -19.20 7.08 0.43
CA ASP A 255 -19.76 8.37 0.08
C ASP A 255 -19.64 8.71 -1.41
N ARG A 256 -18.98 7.84 -2.21
CA ARG A 256 -18.76 8.08 -3.64
C ARG A 256 -19.54 7.14 -4.52
N ALA A 257 -19.57 5.85 -4.18
CA ALA A 257 -20.26 4.85 -4.97
C ALA A 257 -20.81 3.72 -4.11
N ARG A 258 -21.95 3.19 -4.51
CA ARG A 258 -22.55 1.97 -3.96
C ARG A 258 -22.95 1.03 -5.08
N ALA A 259 -22.86 -0.26 -4.82
CA ALA A 259 -23.35 -1.28 -5.73
C ALA A 259 -24.70 -1.82 -5.29
N VAL A 260 -25.52 -2.14 -6.27
CA VAL A 260 -26.80 -2.83 -6.14
C VAL A 260 -26.88 -3.95 -7.17
N VAL A 261 -27.73 -4.94 -6.93
CA VAL A 261 -27.91 -6.10 -7.80
C VAL A 261 -29.25 -6.01 -8.49
N THR A 262 -29.29 -6.29 -9.80
CA THR A 262 -30.55 -6.53 -10.51
C THR A 262 -30.76 -8.04 -10.58
N PRO A 263 -31.86 -8.59 -10.03
CA PRO A 263 -32.17 -9.99 -10.16
C PRO A 263 -32.46 -10.36 -11.63
N PRO A 264 -32.13 -11.59 -12.06
CA PRO A 264 -32.43 -12.04 -13.41
C PRO A 264 -33.94 -12.03 -13.67
N PRO A 265 -34.37 -11.87 -14.95
CA PRO A 265 -35.78 -11.88 -15.30
C PRO A 265 -36.48 -13.15 -14.84
N GLY A 266 -37.57 -13.02 -14.09
CA GLY A 266 -38.35 -14.14 -13.58
C GLY A 266 -37.92 -14.70 -12.22
N ALA A 267 -36.83 -14.23 -11.64
CA ALA A 267 -36.41 -14.56 -10.28
C ALA A 267 -36.99 -13.53 -9.29
N THR A 268 -38.00 -13.91 -8.55
CA THR A 268 -38.46 -13.16 -7.38
C THR A 268 -37.51 -13.46 -6.23
N GLU A 269 -36.76 -12.46 -5.78
CA GLU A 269 -35.95 -12.46 -4.53
C GLU A 269 -34.94 -13.62 -4.35
N ALA A 270 -34.41 -14.18 -5.42
CA ALA A 270 -33.38 -15.21 -5.29
C ALA A 270 -32.09 -14.60 -4.69
N GLY A 271 -31.80 -14.99 -3.46
CA GLY A 271 -30.51 -14.71 -2.83
C GLY A 271 -29.36 -15.40 -3.57
N PRO A 272 -28.08 -15.13 -3.19
CA PRO A 272 -26.95 -15.80 -3.80
C PRO A 272 -26.98 -17.32 -3.53
N PRO A 273 -26.40 -18.15 -4.42
CA PRO A 273 -26.21 -19.58 -4.17
C PRO A 273 -25.52 -19.85 -2.83
N LEU A 274 -25.82 -20.97 -2.18
CA LEU A 274 -25.33 -21.30 -0.83
C LEU A 274 -23.82 -21.20 -0.70
N ALA A 275 -23.05 -21.65 -1.70
CA ALA A 275 -21.60 -21.58 -1.68
C ALA A 275 -21.08 -20.12 -1.74
N VAL A 276 -21.75 -19.25 -2.50
CA VAL A 276 -21.42 -17.83 -2.57
C VAL A 276 -21.79 -17.12 -1.27
N ASP A 277 -22.95 -17.44 -0.67
CA ASP A 277 -23.37 -16.89 0.62
C ASP A 277 -22.42 -17.31 1.75
N ALA A 278 -21.99 -18.58 1.78
CA ALA A 278 -21.01 -19.09 2.73
C ALA A 278 -19.66 -18.34 2.60
N LEU A 279 -19.15 -18.16 1.37
CA LEU A 279 -17.93 -17.40 1.13
C LEU A 279 -18.07 -15.94 1.53
N MET A 280 -19.22 -15.32 1.28
CA MET A 280 -19.47 -13.93 1.69
C MET A 280 -19.44 -13.78 3.21
N ARG A 281 -20.04 -14.72 3.96
CA ARG A 281 -19.98 -14.75 5.43
C ARG A 281 -18.56 -14.95 5.96
N GLU A 282 -17.82 -15.92 5.42
CA GLU A 282 -16.43 -16.18 5.77
C GLU A 282 -15.54 -14.95 5.52
N SER A 283 -15.76 -14.27 4.41
CA SER A 283 -15.01 -13.07 4.02
C SER A 283 -15.54 -11.78 4.66
N HIS A 284 -16.50 -11.85 5.57
CA HIS A 284 -17.16 -10.69 6.21
C HIS A 284 -17.74 -9.68 5.20
N LEU A 285 -18.17 -10.14 4.04
CA LEU A 285 -18.82 -9.34 3.01
C LEU A 285 -20.31 -9.17 3.36
N ARG A 286 -20.79 -7.94 3.30
CA ARG A 286 -22.22 -7.66 3.47
C ARG A 286 -22.96 -7.84 2.15
N PRO A 287 -24.12 -8.49 2.13
CA PRO A 287 -24.96 -8.57 0.95
C PRO A 287 -25.29 -7.17 0.42
N ALA A 288 -25.20 -7.00 -0.89
CA ALA A 288 -25.61 -5.78 -1.52
C ALA A 288 -27.15 -5.72 -1.64
N PRO A 289 -27.77 -4.55 -1.50
CA PRO A 289 -29.21 -4.42 -1.67
C PRO A 289 -29.63 -4.71 -3.10
N LEU A 290 -30.84 -5.25 -3.25
CA LEU A 290 -31.49 -5.35 -4.54
C LEU A 290 -31.82 -3.95 -5.06
N ARG A 291 -31.80 -3.82 -6.39
CA ARG A 291 -32.08 -2.53 -7.02
C ARG A 291 -33.54 -2.15 -6.85
N ASP A 292 -33.79 -1.00 -6.27
CA ASP A 292 -35.09 -0.35 -6.37
C ASP A 292 -35.23 0.26 -7.77
N ARG A 293 -36.33 -0.03 -8.47
CA ARG A 293 -36.60 0.44 -9.84
C ARG A 293 -36.70 1.97 -9.94
N GLY A 294 -36.92 2.66 -8.84
CA GLY A 294 -37.00 4.13 -8.77
C GLY A 294 -35.63 4.83 -8.67
N VAL A 295 -34.55 4.11 -8.38
CA VAL A 295 -33.24 4.73 -8.22
C VAL A 295 -32.49 4.76 -9.55
N PRO A 296 -32.12 5.95 -10.07
CA PRO A 296 -31.32 6.05 -11.28
C PRO A 296 -29.93 5.45 -11.04
N ALA A 297 -29.49 4.59 -11.97
CA ALA A 297 -28.14 4.03 -11.93
C ALA A 297 -27.22 4.81 -12.86
N SER A 298 -26.06 5.17 -12.36
CA SER A 298 -25.02 5.89 -13.12
C SER A 298 -24.15 4.96 -13.98
N HIS A 299 -24.02 3.69 -13.56
CA HIS A 299 -23.17 2.72 -14.25
C HIS A 299 -23.75 1.30 -14.19
N TYR A 300 -23.75 0.61 -15.34
CA TYR A 300 -24.22 -0.76 -15.47
C TYR A 300 -23.09 -1.69 -15.88
N VAL A 301 -22.88 -2.78 -15.13
CA VAL A 301 -21.92 -3.84 -15.39
C VAL A 301 -22.66 -5.14 -15.61
N LEU A 302 -22.59 -5.67 -16.82
CA LEU A 302 -23.11 -7.00 -17.16
C LEU A 302 -22.00 -8.03 -16.98
N ILE A 303 -22.26 -9.05 -16.17
CA ILE A 303 -21.36 -10.18 -15.97
C ILE A 303 -21.87 -11.34 -16.80
N GLU A 304 -21.08 -11.77 -17.77
CA GLU A 304 -21.37 -12.90 -18.65
C GLU A 304 -20.49 -14.11 -18.22
N VAL A 305 -21.11 -15.19 -17.81
CA VAL A 305 -20.41 -16.45 -17.52
C VAL A 305 -20.48 -17.34 -18.76
N ALA A 306 -19.35 -17.92 -19.16
CA ALA A 306 -19.27 -18.78 -20.34
C ALA A 306 -20.28 -19.93 -20.27
N GLY A 307 -21.06 -20.12 -21.33
CA GLY A 307 -22.15 -21.13 -21.41
C GLY A 307 -23.53 -20.62 -21.00
N GLN A 308 -23.67 -19.36 -20.57
CA GLN A 308 -24.97 -18.74 -20.27
C GLN A 308 -25.42 -17.81 -21.40
N ALA A 309 -26.74 -17.66 -21.58
CA ALA A 309 -27.27 -16.75 -22.57
C ALA A 309 -26.95 -15.27 -22.19
N PRO A 310 -26.50 -14.44 -23.15
CA PRO A 310 -26.21 -13.06 -22.86
C PRO A 310 -27.49 -12.29 -22.49
N GLY A 311 -27.46 -11.59 -21.36
CA GLY A 311 -28.48 -10.61 -21.01
C GLY A 311 -28.45 -9.44 -21.99
N MET A 312 -29.61 -9.01 -22.48
CA MET A 312 -29.73 -7.85 -23.38
C MET A 312 -30.32 -6.65 -22.61
N ASP A 313 -29.48 -5.77 -22.06
CA ASP A 313 -29.91 -4.43 -21.65
C ASP A 313 -29.13 -3.38 -22.46
N ALA A 314 -29.86 -2.47 -23.12
CA ALA A 314 -29.31 -1.35 -23.90
C ALA A 314 -28.52 -0.32 -23.03
N ARG A 315 -28.57 -0.45 -21.71
CA ARG A 315 -27.92 0.45 -20.74
C ARG A 315 -26.54 -0.02 -20.31
N VAL A 316 -26.09 -1.20 -20.75
CA VAL A 316 -24.79 -1.80 -20.36
C VAL A 316 -23.66 -0.90 -20.81
N ARG A 317 -22.85 -0.44 -19.84
CA ARG A 317 -21.65 0.36 -20.10
C ARG A 317 -20.37 -0.46 -20.08
N GLU A 318 -20.39 -1.58 -19.38
CA GLU A 318 -19.22 -2.47 -19.26
C GLU A 318 -19.67 -3.93 -19.23
N ARG A 319 -18.98 -4.79 -19.97
CA ARG A 319 -19.21 -6.24 -20.01
C ARG A 319 -18.00 -6.97 -19.48
N TRP A 320 -18.25 -7.91 -18.55
CA TRP A 320 -17.22 -8.75 -17.96
C TRP A 320 -17.46 -10.20 -18.30
N SER A 321 -16.68 -10.74 -19.23
CA SER A 321 -16.76 -12.16 -19.55
C SER A 321 -15.93 -12.97 -18.56
N LEU A 322 -16.55 -13.95 -17.92
CA LEU A 322 -15.95 -14.88 -16.98
C LEU A 322 -15.90 -16.29 -17.58
N PRO A 323 -14.91 -17.12 -17.23
CA PRO A 323 -14.90 -18.52 -17.61
C PRO A 323 -16.11 -19.25 -16.99
N ALA A 324 -16.44 -20.44 -17.52
CA ALA A 324 -17.43 -21.31 -16.90
C ALA A 324 -16.94 -21.72 -15.50
N LEU A 325 -17.72 -21.38 -14.48
CA LEU A 325 -17.41 -21.67 -13.07
C LEU A 325 -18.60 -22.42 -12.45
N SER A 326 -18.32 -23.52 -11.77
CA SER A 326 -19.32 -24.16 -10.92
C SER A 326 -19.49 -23.36 -9.64
N LEU A 327 -20.71 -22.93 -9.33
CA LEU A 327 -21.01 -22.18 -8.10
C LEU A 327 -21.68 -23.08 -7.06
N THR A 328 -21.57 -24.40 -7.22
CA THR A 328 -22.16 -25.39 -6.31
C THR A 328 -21.25 -25.70 -5.12
N ASP A 329 -19.96 -25.36 -5.21
CA ASP A 329 -18.96 -25.63 -4.19
C ASP A 329 -18.14 -24.38 -3.82
N GLU A 330 -17.41 -24.49 -2.73
CA GLU A 330 -16.59 -23.41 -2.19
C GLU A 330 -15.41 -23.06 -3.11
N ALA A 331 -14.85 -24.03 -3.80
CA ALA A 331 -13.72 -23.82 -4.71
C ALA A 331 -14.13 -22.94 -5.90
N GLY A 332 -15.30 -23.20 -6.48
CA GLY A 332 -15.87 -22.39 -7.54
C GLY A 332 -16.21 -20.97 -7.09
N ALA A 333 -16.77 -20.81 -5.88
CA ALA A 333 -17.04 -19.48 -5.31
C ALA A 333 -15.74 -18.67 -5.08
N ARG A 334 -14.67 -19.30 -4.61
CA ARG A 334 -13.34 -18.66 -4.46
C ARG A 334 -12.69 -18.34 -5.81
N ALA A 335 -12.85 -19.19 -6.81
CA ALA A 335 -12.38 -18.92 -8.17
C ALA A 335 -13.12 -17.72 -8.78
N LEU A 336 -14.42 -17.61 -8.56
CA LEU A 336 -15.23 -16.44 -8.95
C LEU A 336 -14.73 -15.16 -8.27
N GLN A 337 -14.49 -15.19 -6.96
CA GLN A 337 -13.93 -14.05 -6.22
C GLN A 337 -12.59 -13.60 -6.81
N SER A 338 -11.71 -14.55 -7.12
CA SER A 338 -10.41 -14.28 -7.70
C SER A 338 -10.50 -13.67 -9.10
N ALA A 339 -11.48 -14.06 -9.90
CA ALA A 339 -11.73 -13.52 -11.23
C ALA A 339 -12.38 -12.12 -11.22
N LEU A 340 -13.25 -11.83 -10.24
CA LEU A 340 -13.94 -10.55 -10.11
C LEU A 340 -13.06 -9.45 -9.52
N ARG A 341 -12.22 -9.78 -8.53
CA ARG A 341 -11.43 -8.80 -7.77
C ARG A 341 -10.56 -7.88 -8.63
N PRO A 342 -9.77 -8.36 -9.63
CA PRO A 342 -8.96 -7.48 -10.47
C PRO A 342 -9.81 -6.51 -11.30
N ARG A 343 -10.96 -6.96 -11.82
CA ARG A 343 -11.88 -6.14 -12.60
C ARG A 343 -12.52 -5.04 -11.77
N LEU A 344 -12.93 -5.38 -10.54
CA LEU A 344 -13.45 -4.41 -9.57
C LEU A 344 -12.42 -3.36 -9.21
N LEU A 345 -11.19 -3.75 -8.89
CA LEU A 345 -10.11 -2.82 -8.60
C LEU A 345 -9.82 -1.90 -9.79
N GLN A 346 -9.85 -2.43 -11.00
CA GLN A 346 -9.66 -1.63 -12.20
C GLN A 346 -10.81 -0.64 -12.45
N LEU A 347 -12.07 -1.06 -12.22
CA LEU A 347 -13.24 -0.17 -12.31
C LEU A 347 -13.15 0.94 -11.27
N LEU A 348 -12.88 0.60 -10.01
CA LEU A 348 -12.75 1.55 -8.89
C LEU A 348 -11.64 2.56 -9.16
N ALA A 349 -10.47 2.09 -9.63
CA ALA A 349 -9.34 2.94 -9.96
C ALA A 349 -9.66 3.92 -11.11
N ARG A 350 -10.30 3.44 -12.18
CA ARG A 350 -10.69 4.28 -13.32
C ARG A 350 -11.69 5.37 -12.94
N ARG A 351 -12.55 5.11 -11.97
CA ARG A 351 -13.60 6.02 -11.52
C ARG A 351 -13.24 6.87 -10.30
N GLY A 352 -12.12 6.56 -9.63
CA GLY A 352 -11.71 7.23 -8.40
C GLY A 352 -12.62 6.91 -7.20
N TRP A 353 -13.27 5.74 -7.20
CA TRP A 353 -14.17 5.28 -6.14
C TRP A 353 -13.48 4.43 -5.08
N GLU A 354 -12.18 4.22 -5.15
CA GLU A 354 -11.42 3.39 -4.21
C GLU A 354 -11.53 3.92 -2.77
N ARG A 355 -11.70 3.01 -1.81
CA ARG A 355 -11.37 3.28 -0.42
C ARG A 355 -9.86 3.38 -0.28
N LEU A 356 -9.38 4.47 0.25
CA LEU A 356 -7.94 4.69 0.49
C LEU A 356 -7.31 3.69 1.50
N HIS A 357 -8.12 2.85 2.15
CA HIS A 357 -7.69 1.90 3.18
C HIS A 357 -8.54 0.63 3.19
N VAL A 358 -8.41 -0.27 2.23
CA VAL A 358 -8.77 -1.68 2.47
C VAL A 358 -7.85 -2.61 1.68
N VAL A 359 -6.76 -3.01 2.30
CA VAL A 359 -6.06 -4.24 1.94
C VAL A 359 -5.88 -5.06 3.21
N SER A 360 -6.94 -5.69 3.64
CA SER A 360 -6.90 -6.76 4.64
C SER A 360 -7.94 -7.81 4.24
N GLY A 361 -7.55 -8.71 3.38
CA GLY A 361 -8.21 -10.02 3.32
C GLY A 361 -7.62 -10.88 4.44
N PRO A 362 -8.39 -11.80 5.06
CA PRO A 362 -7.84 -12.74 6.02
C PRO A 362 -6.72 -13.57 5.37
N ALA A 363 -5.65 -13.80 6.12
CA ALA A 363 -4.58 -14.70 5.72
C ALA A 363 -5.17 -16.10 5.41
N PRO A 364 -4.69 -16.81 4.38
CA PRO A 364 -5.06 -18.21 4.19
C PRO A 364 -4.62 -18.98 5.42
N GLN A 365 -5.57 -19.60 6.13
CA GLN A 365 -5.26 -20.55 7.19
C GLN A 365 -4.53 -21.73 6.53
N GLY A 366 -3.31 -21.98 6.95
CA GLY A 366 -2.55 -23.15 6.54
C GLY A 366 -3.28 -24.43 6.93
N PRO A 367 -2.96 -25.58 6.30
CA PRO A 367 -3.63 -26.83 6.59
C PRO A 367 -3.47 -27.18 8.06
N ARG A 368 -4.59 -27.44 8.75
CA ARG A 368 -4.57 -28.00 10.09
C ARG A 368 -3.89 -29.36 10.02
N ALA A 369 -2.78 -29.48 10.74
CA ALA A 369 -2.18 -30.79 10.97
C ALA A 369 -3.19 -31.69 11.67
N LEU A 370 -3.54 -32.80 11.03
CA LEU A 370 -4.23 -33.91 11.64
C LEU A 370 -3.25 -34.60 12.60
N THR A 371 -3.54 -34.52 13.87
CA THR A 371 -3.06 -35.50 14.84
C THR A 371 -4.22 -36.38 15.21
#